data_6640c0d90d39fd57eee061ae007c2771
#
_entry.id   6640c0d90d39fd57eee061ae007c2771
#
_cell.length_a   1.000
_cell.length_b   1.000
_cell.length_c   1.000
_cell.angle_alpha   90.00
_cell.angle_beta   90.00
_cell.angle_gamma   90.00
#
_symmetry.space_group_name_H-M   'P 1'
#
loop_
_entity.id
_entity.type
_entity.pdbx_description
1 polymer ?
#
loop_
_entity_poly.entity_id
_entity_poly.type
_entity_poly.pdbx_seq_one_letter_code
_entity_poly.pdbx_strand_id
1 'polypeptide(L)'
;GTLGFGLMPLLQEYEVVVIVNTSSDDGKIVGDIDVLSGDELIANQGIKKTANEVEITEMLQICSMANHCAQTSMVSIVPEDIISVHVGVTPALREKWTEYIDVIVDELAKCGINSTRKEFVMGLDEILDQFANPSIEHGKGF
;
A
#
# COMPACT_ATOMS: atom_id res chain seq x y z
N GLY A 1 7.33 4.04 0.35
CA GLY A 1 8.00 5.34 0.47
C GLY A 1 7.07 6.50 0.24
N THR A 2 7.51 7.66 0.57
CA THR A 2 6.77 8.93 0.49
C THR A 2 7.02 9.63 -0.84
N LEU A 3 6.81 8.93 -1.94
CA LEU A 3 7.11 9.47 -3.28
C LEU A 3 5.84 9.99 -3.99
N GLY A 4 4.79 10.37 -3.25
CA GLY A 4 3.49 10.82 -3.75
C GLY A 4 3.43 11.15 -5.25
N PHE A 5 3.76 12.36 -5.64
CA PHE A 5 3.77 12.78 -7.05
C PHE A 5 4.75 12.00 -7.94
N GLY A 6 5.79 11.39 -7.40
CA GLY A 6 6.69 10.50 -8.13
C GLY A 6 6.02 9.21 -8.64
N LEU A 7 4.84 8.86 -8.12
CA LEU A 7 4.04 7.72 -8.58
C LEU A 7 3.09 8.08 -9.73
N MET A 8 2.92 9.36 -10.04
CA MET A 8 2.00 9.81 -11.10
C MET A 8 2.26 9.15 -12.47
N PRO A 9 3.50 8.97 -12.93
CA PRO A 9 3.75 8.24 -14.17
C PRO A 9 3.17 6.83 -14.18
N LEU A 10 3.18 6.12 -13.05
CA LEU A 10 2.59 4.77 -12.95
C LEU A 10 1.07 4.81 -13.12
N LEU A 11 0.40 5.82 -12.55
CA LEU A 11 -1.05 6.00 -12.73
C LEU A 11 -1.44 6.38 -14.16
N GLN A 12 -0.51 6.93 -14.93
CA GLN A 12 -0.73 7.30 -16.33
C GLN A 12 -0.33 6.18 -17.31
N GLU A 13 0.55 5.28 -16.90
CA GLU A 13 1.09 4.21 -17.76
C GLU A 13 0.29 2.91 -17.63
N TYR A 14 -0.15 2.56 -16.42
CA TYR A 14 -0.85 1.30 -16.15
C TYR A 14 -2.38 1.48 -16.16
N GLU A 15 -3.10 0.41 -16.51
CA GLU A 15 -4.57 0.40 -16.47
C GLU A 15 -5.11 0.23 -15.06
N VAL A 16 -4.39 -0.52 -14.22
CA VAL A 16 -4.77 -0.84 -12.85
C VAL A 16 -3.57 -0.60 -11.91
N VAL A 17 -3.81 0.10 -10.81
CA VAL A 17 -2.83 0.32 -9.75
C VAL A 17 -3.45 0.02 -8.40
N VAL A 18 -2.87 -0.93 -7.67
CA VAL A 18 -3.23 -1.23 -6.28
C VAL A 18 -2.16 -0.64 -5.37
N ILE A 19 -2.57 0.30 -4.53
CA ILE A 19 -1.70 0.97 -3.55
C ILE A 19 -1.82 0.23 -2.22
N VAL A 20 -0.70 -0.16 -1.65
CA VAL A 20 -0.63 -0.88 -0.37
C VAL A 20 0.09 0.00 0.65
N ASN A 21 -0.59 0.34 1.75
CA ASN A 21 -0.02 1.22 2.76
C ASN A 21 -0.58 0.96 4.17
N THR A 22 -0.17 1.80 5.13
CA THR A 22 -0.79 1.90 6.45
C THR A 22 -1.71 3.12 6.49
N SER A 23 -2.82 3.02 7.22
CA SER A 23 -3.73 4.15 7.45
C SER A 23 -3.67 4.64 8.89
N SER A 24 -4.02 5.91 9.11
CA SER A 24 -4.17 6.51 10.44
C SER A 24 -5.62 6.93 10.64
N ASP A 25 -6.51 5.99 10.87
CA ASP A 25 -7.89 6.29 11.18
C ASP A 25 -8.11 6.14 12.70
N ASP A 26 -8.31 7.26 13.38
CA ASP A 26 -8.51 7.30 14.85
C ASP A 26 -9.77 6.53 15.32
N GLY A 27 -10.65 6.15 14.40
CA GLY A 27 -11.88 5.41 14.69
C GLY A 27 -11.76 3.88 14.54
N LYS A 28 -10.60 3.38 14.09
CA LYS A 28 -10.40 1.98 13.76
C LYS A 28 -9.51 1.26 14.77
N ILE A 29 -9.62 -0.06 14.76
CA ILE A 29 -8.85 -0.95 15.64
C ILE A 29 -7.55 -1.33 14.93
N VAL A 30 -6.47 -1.46 15.68
CA VAL A 30 -5.18 -1.94 15.18
C VAL A 30 -5.36 -3.29 14.47
N GLY A 31 -4.85 -3.38 13.25
CA GLY A 31 -4.98 -4.55 12.38
C GLY A 31 -6.22 -4.55 11.50
N ASP A 32 -7.11 -3.56 11.59
CA ASP A 32 -8.22 -3.41 10.64
C ASP A 32 -7.66 -3.17 9.23
N ILE A 33 -8.27 -3.84 8.26
CA ILE A 33 -7.88 -3.75 6.86
C ILE A 33 -9.01 -3.09 6.08
N ASP A 34 -8.66 -2.07 5.30
CA ASP A 34 -9.59 -1.34 4.46
C ASP A 34 -9.22 -1.43 2.99
N VAL A 35 -10.24 -1.44 2.16
CA VAL A 35 -10.10 -1.29 0.72
C VAL A 35 -10.94 -0.11 0.28
N LEU A 36 -10.30 0.87 -0.34
CA LEU A 36 -10.94 2.07 -0.88
C LEU A 36 -10.61 2.19 -2.37
N SER A 37 -11.64 2.47 -3.17
CA SER A 37 -11.45 2.83 -4.57
C SER A 37 -10.86 4.24 -4.72
N GLY A 38 -10.29 4.54 -5.88
CA GLY A 38 -9.78 5.88 -6.18
C GLY A 38 -10.85 6.96 -6.02
N ASP A 39 -12.09 6.68 -6.42
CA ASP A 39 -13.22 7.60 -6.27
C ASP A 39 -13.57 7.85 -4.81
N GLU A 40 -13.57 6.80 -3.97
CA GLU A 40 -13.79 6.93 -2.53
C GLU A 40 -12.65 7.71 -1.85
N LEU A 41 -11.41 7.51 -2.29
CA LEU A 41 -10.26 8.28 -1.79
C LEU A 41 -10.41 9.78 -2.12
N ILE A 42 -10.85 10.11 -3.32
CA ILE A 42 -11.10 11.49 -3.73
C ILE A 42 -12.29 12.08 -2.97
N ALA A 43 -13.37 11.33 -2.80
CA ALA A 43 -14.57 11.80 -2.10
C ALA A 43 -14.36 12.04 -0.59
N ASN A 44 -13.49 11.25 0.03
CA ASN A 44 -13.20 11.31 1.47
C ASN A 44 -12.17 12.40 1.88
N GLN A 45 -12.05 13.46 1.08
CA GLN A 45 -11.16 14.58 1.35
C GLN A 45 -11.54 15.37 2.59
N GLY A 46 -11.12 15.11 3.70
CA GLY A 46 -11.40 15.88 4.91
C GLY A 46 -11.31 15.05 6.18
N ILE A 47 -11.19 13.76 6.02
CA ILE A 47 -10.83 12.87 7.13
C ILE A 47 -9.33 13.02 7.37
N LYS A 48 -8.92 13.22 8.62
CA LYS A 48 -7.50 13.28 8.97
C LYS A 48 -6.80 12.03 8.50
N LYS A 49 -5.77 12.21 7.70
CA LYS A 49 -5.01 11.13 7.06
C LYS A 49 -3.52 11.35 7.28
N THR A 50 -2.75 10.31 7.08
CA THR A 50 -1.29 10.45 7.00
C THR A 50 -0.90 11.36 5.83
N ALA A 51 0.28 11.96 5.89
CA ALA A 51 0.80 12.77 4.79
C ALA A 51 0.80 12.00 3.46
N ASN A 52 1.08 10.70 3.49
CA ASN A 52 1.05 9.83 2.31
C ASN A 52 -0.33 9.72 1.69
N GLU A 53 -1.39 9.58 2.50
CA GLU A 53 -2.76 9.48 2.01
C GLU A 53 -3.23 10.80 1.39
N VAL A 54 -2.83 11.94 1.95
CA VAL A 54 -3.12 13.26 1.39
C VAL A 54 -2.46 13.41 0.02
N GLU A 55 -1.17 13.10 -0.09
CA GLU A 55 -0.45 13.16 -1.36
C GLU A 55 -1.05 12.25 -2.42
N ILE A 56 -1.44 11.02 -2.05
CA ILE A 56 -2.09 10.07 -2.97
C ILE A 56 -3.43 10.63 -3.46
N THR A 57 -4.23 11.20 -2.57
CA THR A 57 -5.54 11.76 -2.91
C THR A 57 -5.39 12.94 -3.87
N GLU A 58 -4.47 13.87 -3.59
CA GLU A 58 -4.18 15.01 -4.47
C GLU A 58 -3.68 14.55 -5.84
N MET A 59 -2.79 13.57 -5.86
CA MET A 59 -2.27 12.99 -7.10
C MET A 59 -3.38 12.34 -7.94
N LEU A 60 -4.29 11.58 -7.32
CA LEU A 60 -5.43 10.98 -8.00
C LEU A 60 -6.39 12.03 -8.56
N GLN A 61 -6.61 13.14 -7.84
CA GLN A 61 -7.41 14.27 -8.37
C GLN A 61 -6.80 14.87 -9.62
N ILE A 62 -5.50 15.15 -9.59
CA ILE A 62 -4.80 15.71 -10.75
C ILE A 62 -4.85 14.69 -11.91
N CYS A 63 -4.62 13.42 -11.61
CA CYS A 63 -4.65 12.35 -12.61
C CYS A 63 -6.05 12.18 -13.23
N SER A 64 -7.11 12.30 -12.44
CA SER A 64 -8.51 12.19 -12.92
C SER A 64 -8.90 13.31 -13.89
N MET A 65 -8.19 14.43 -13.87
CA MET A 65 -8.36 15.54 -14.82
C MET A 65 -7.58 15.32 -16.13
N ALA A 66 -6.71 14.33 -16.18
CA ALA A 66 -5.96 13.96 -17.36
C ALA A 66 -6.77 13.02 -18.27
N ASN A 67 -6.29 12.80 -19.50
CA ASN A 67 -6.97 11.92 -20.46
C ASN A 67 -6.96 10.43 -20.08
N HIS A 68 -6.04 10.03 -19.21
CA HIS A 68 -5.90 8.66 -18.73
C HIS A 68 -5.46 8.66 -17.27
N CYS A 69 -6.15 7.88 -16.46
CA CYS A 69 -5.78 7.58 -15.09
C CYS A 69 -6.10 6.11 -14.80
N ALA A 70 -5.17 5.39 -14.19
CA ALA A 70 -5.37 4.00 -13.82
C ALA A 70 -6.60 3.82 -12.93
N GLN A 71 -7.32 2.73 -13.11
CA GLN A 71 -8.27 2.27 -12.09
C GLN A 71 -7.47 1.96 -10.83
N THR A 72 -7.72 2.75 -9.78
CA THR A 72 -6.92 2.68 -8.56
C THR A 72 -7.75 2.17 -7.40
N SER A 73 -7.16 1.30 -6.61
CA SER A 73 -7.65 0.93 -5.28
C SER A 73 -6.50 1.01 -4.26
N MET A 74 -6.86 1.27 -3.01
CA MET A 74 -5.91 1.32 -1.90
C MET A 74 -6.31 0.28 -0.86
N VAL A 75 -5.37 -0.61 -0.54
CA VAL A 75 -5.49 -1.58 0.55
C VAL A 75 -4.63 -1.09 1.69
N SER A 76 -5.23 -0.72 2.80
CA SER A 76 -4.54 -0.19 3.97
C SER A 76 -4.80 -1.03 5.22
N ILE A 77 -3.82 -1.04 6.12
CA ILE A 77 -3.92 -1.68 7.42
C ILE A 77 -3.65 -0.66 8.53
N VAL A 78 -4.40 -0.71 9.60
CA VAL A 78 -4.23 0.18 10.76
C VAL A 78 -3.07 -0.29 11.63
N PRO A 79 -1.98 0.46 11.76
CA PRO A 79 -0.84 0.11 12.59
C PRO A 79 -1.09 0.48 14.06
N GLU A 80 -0.31 -0.12 14.95
CA GLU A 80 -0.32 0.20 16.38
C GLU A 80 0.34 1.56 16.66
N ASP A 81 1.37 1.90 15.90
CA ASP A 81 2.11 3.16 16.01
C ASP A 81 2.60 3.60 14.62
N ILE A 82 2.30 4.84 14.26
CA ILE A 82 2.72 5.47 13.00
C ILE A 82 3.82 6.52 13.20
N ILE A 83 4.19 6.81 14.44
CA ILE A 83 5.12 7.88 14.80
C ILE A 83 6.54 7.31 14.97
N SER A 84 6.62 6.19 15.67
CA SER A 84 7.92 5.55 15.95
C SER A 84 8.51 4.92 14.70
N VAL A 85 9.80 5.15 14.48
CA VAL A 85 10.54 4.55 13.37
C VAL A 85 11.40 3.42 13.91
N HIS A 86 11.05 2.20 13.60
CA HIS A 86 11.87 1.01 13.87
C HIS A 86 11.69 -0.03 12.77
N VAL A 87 12.66 -0.91 12.65
CA VAL A 87 12.60 -2.02 11.70
C VAL A 87 11.79 -3.16 12.30
N GLY A 88 10.81 -3.65 11.57
CA GLY A 88 9.97 -4.77 11.98
C GLY A 88 8.49 -4.47 11.90
N VAL A 89 7.68 -5.41 12.32
CA VAL A 89 6.23 -5.30 12.46
C VAL A 89 5.81 -5.71 13.85
N THR A 90 4.82 -5.01 14.40
CA THR A 90 4.25 -5.32 15.71
C THR A 90 3.54 -6.68 15.69
N PRO A 91 3.35 -7.33 16.86
CA PRO A 91 2.63 -8.60 16.93
C PRO A 91 1.23 -8.53 16.31
N ALA A 92 0.51 -7.43 16.50
CA ALA A 92 -0.83 -7.23 15.95
C ALA A 92 -0.82 -7.24 14.40
N LEU A 93 0.13 -6.57 13.77
CA LEU A 93 0.27 -6.60 12.31
C LEU A 93 0.77 -7.96 11.81
N ARG A 94 1.61 -8.64 12.59
CA ARG A 94 2.11 -9.98 12.26
C ARG A 94 0.97 -11.00 12.20
N GLU A 95 0.03 -10.95 13.12
CA GLU A 95 -1.16 -11.79 13.12
C GLU A 95 -2.04 -11.55 11.89
N LYS A 96 -2.09 -10.32 11.42
CA LYS A 96 -2.88 -9.90 10.26
C LYS A 96 -2.18 -10.08 8.90
N TRP A 97 -0.92 -10.49 8.90
CA TRP A 97 -0.11 -10.57 7.67
C TRP A 97 -0.77 -11.40 6.56
N THR A 98 -1.23 -12.61 6.89
CA THR A 98 -1.85 -13.50 5.90
C THR A 98 -3.16 -12.91 5.36
N GLU A 99 -4.02 -12.42 6.24
CA GLU A 99 -5.27 -11.77 5.87
C GLU A 99 -5.04 -10.56 4.97
N TYR A 100 -4.02 -9.75 5.30
CA TYR A 100 -3.66 -8.57 4.50
C TYR A 100 -3.21 -8.94 3.09
N ILE A 101 -2.39 -9.98 2.94
CA ILE A 101 -1.97 -10.49 1.64
C ILE A 101 -3.17 -11.05 0.85
N ASP A 102 -4.07 -11.79 1.51
CA ASP A 102 -5.24 -12.35 0.86
C ASP A 102 -6.15 -11.24 0.32
N VAL A 103 -6.38 -10.16 1.08
CA VAL A 103 -7.15 -8.99 0.64
C VAL A 103 -6.51 -8.33 -0.59
N ILE A 104 -5.18 -8.18 -0.62
CA ILE A 104 -4.46 -7.61 -1.77
C ILE A 104 -4.63 -8.50 -3.00
N VAL A 105 -4.51 -9.82 -2.83
CA VAL A 105 -4.69 -10.80 -3.93
C VAL A 105 -6.12 -10.77 -4.45
N ASP A 106 -7.12 -10.70 -3.56
CA ASP A 106 -8.53 -10.60 -3.93
C ASP A 106 -8.81 -9.30 -4.71
N GLU A 107 -8.21 -8.20 -4.30
CA GLU A 107 -8.36 -6.92 -5.00
C GLU A 107 -7.76 -6.98 -6.42
N LEU A 108 -6.60 -7.60 -6.58
CA LEU A 108 -6.02 -7.85 -7.89
C LEU A 108 -6.93 -8.75 -8.75
N ALA A 109 -7.52 -9.79 -8.16
CA ALA A 109 -8.43 -10.69 -8.86
C ALA A 109 -9.70 -9.97 -9.35
N LYS A 110 -10.27 -9.04 -8.56
CA LYS A 110 -11.40 -8.19 -8.98
C LYS A 110 -11.06 -7.34 -10.21
N CYS A 111 -9.80 -6.95 -10.36
CA CYS A 111 -9.30 -6.24 -11.52
C CYS A 111 -8.93 -7.16 -12.70
N GLY A 112 -9.23 -8.45 -12.63
CA GLY A 112 -8.94 -9.43 -13.67
C GLY A 112 -7.51 -9.97 -13.66
N ILE A 113 -6.72 -9.66 -12.64
CA ILE A 113 -5.33 -10.11 -12.51
C ILE A 113 -5.30 -11.38 -11.67
N ASN A 114 -5.07 -12.51 -12.33
CA ASN A 114 -4.93 -13.79 -11.65
C ASN A 114 -3.49 -13.98 -11.16
N SER A 115 -3.33 -14.17 -9.87
CA SER A 115 -2.04 -14.48 -9.25
C SER A 115 -1.96 -15.96 -8.88
N THR A 116 -0.77 -16.52 -8.98
CA THR A 116 -0.50 -17.89 -8.53
C THR A 116 0.55 -17.85 -7.43
N ARG A 117 0.25 -18.54 -6.32
CA ARG A 117 1.20 -18.63 -5.20
C ARG A 117 2.48 -19.34 -5.67
N LYS A 118 3.63 -18.76 -5.35
CA LYS A 118 4.93 -19.39 -5.64
C LYS A 118 5.06 -20.72 -4.88
N GLU A 119 5.76 -21.68 -5.45
CA GLU A 119 6.07 -22.96 -4.81
C GLU A 119 6.89 -22.75 -3.51
N PHE A 120 7.85 -21.82 -3.57
CA PHE A 120 8.61 -21.38 -2.40
C PHE A 120 8.20 -19.97 -2.02
N VAL A 121 7.53 -19.84 -0.88
CA VAL A 121 7.10 -18.57 -0.31
C VAL A 121 8.05 -18.17 0.80
N MET A 122 8.65 -17.00 0.64
CA MET A 122 9.46 -16.38 1.69
C MET A 122 8.60 -16.05 2.91
N GLY A 123 9.04 -16.41 4.09
CA GLY A 123 8.36 -16.06 5.33
C GLY A 123 8.48 -14.57 5.67
N LEU A 124 7.56 -14.06 6.49
CA LEU A 124 7.58 -12.65 6.90
C LEU A 124 8.91 -12.25 7.54
N ASP A 125 9.48 -13.09 8.42
CA ASP A 125 10.75 -12.78 9.08
C ASP A 125 11.91 -12.69 8.08
N GLU A 126 11.93 -13.54 7.08
CA GLU A 126 12.93 -13.51 6.02
C GLU A 126 12.80 -12.23 5.16
N ILE A 127 11.57 -11.82 4.86
CA ILE A 127 11.29 -10.55 4.16
C ILE A 127 11.79 -9.37 4.99
N LEU A 128 11.49 -9.36 6.29
CA LEU A 128 11.92 -8.29 7.19
C LEU A 128 13.45 -8.23 7.33
N ASP A 129 14.11 -9.37 7.41
CA ASP A 129 15.58 -9.45 7.47
C ASP A 129 16.22 -8.92 6.18
N GLN A 130 15.68 -9.25 5.02
CA GLN A 130 16.15 -8.71 3.74
C GLN A 130 15.94 -7.20 3.64
N PHE A 131 14.82 -6.70 4.14
CA PHE A 131 14.53 -5.27 4.16
C PHE A 131 15.44 -4.51 5.14
N ALA A 132 15.68 -5.08 6.31
CA ALA A 132 16.55 -4.50 7.34
C ALA A 132 18.03 -4.49 6.93
N ASN A 133 18.44 -5.51 6.20
CA ASN A 133 19.81 -5.71 5.76
C ASN A 133 19.84 -5.81 4.22
N PRO A 134 19.66 -4.68 3.51
CA PRO A 134 19.75 -4.68 2.05
C PRO A 134 21.09 -5.30 1.67
N SER A 135 21.03 -6.42 0.95
CA SER A 135 22.20 -7.22 0.63
C SER A 135 23.26 -6.37 -0.07
N ILE A 136 24.54 -6.71 0.16
CA ILE A 136 25.69 -6.10 -0.49
C ILE A 136 25.56 -6.09 -2.03
N GLU A 137 24.71 -6.93 -2.60
CA GLU A 137 24.37 -6.96 -4.03
C GLU A 137 23.59 -5.71 -4.48
N HIS A 138 22.75 -5.14 -3.63
CA HIS A 138 22.03 -3.89 -3.92
C HIS A 138 22.91 -2.66 -3.68
N GLY A 139 23.94 -2.76 -2.84
CA GLY A 139 24.91 -1.71 -2.61
C GLY A 139 25.96 -1.54 -3.72
N LYS A 140 26.01 -2.44 -4.69
CA LYS A 140 26.95 -2.36 -5.83
C LYS A 140 26.42 -1.57 -7.03
N GLY A 141 25.24 -1.01 -6.94
CA GLY A 141 24.58 -0.28 -8.02
C GLY A 141 24.77 1.23 -8.03
N PHE A 142 25.64 1.75 -7.17
CA PHE A 142 25.91 3.18 -7.07
C PHE A 142 27.40 3.44 -7.10
#